data_dbdd64ee606540f4c5499ac1687b92f7
#
_entry.id   dbdd64ee606540f4c5499ac1687b92f7
#
_cell.length_a   1.000
_cell.length_b   1.000
_cell.length_c   1.000
_cell.angle_alpha   90.00
_cell.angle_beta   90.00
_cell.angle_gamma   90.00
#
_symmetry.space_group_name_H-M   'P 1'
#
loop_
_entity.id
_entity.type
_entity.pdbx_description
1 polymer ?
#
loop_
_entity_poly.entity_id
_entity_poly.type
_entity_poly.pdbx_seq_one_letter_code
_entity_poly.pdbx_strand_id
1 'polypeptide(L)'
;MKIQKATVVVDLTPSEDEIMHSIHKDARWGVRKAQKEGLEVRESADESDWSIFYEMYKNTLIEGGNDPKSLEFLKKTSDKLFLCFKDNRVIGGAVIKTSGIENPRLRFNASLKEYQSLQPNNLLYWNCILWCKNKGYKKFDLGGWQINARGHLEGVNKFKEKWGNVVYYEENAGFFKGIGKKLVKNSRFFWWLNQKLKGRRIG
;
A
#
# COMPACT_ATOMS: atom_id res chain seq x y z
N MET A 1 26.22 8.74 3.70
CA MET A 1 25.56 8.98 2.40
C MET A 1 24.05 8.98 2.63
N LYS A 2 23.35 10.01 2.18
CA LYS A 2 21.88 10.08 2.26
C LYS A 2 21.28 9.42 1.01
N ILE A 3 20.34 8.51 1.24
CA ILE A 3 19.62 7.84 0.16
C ILE A 3 18.23 8.45 0.09
N GLN A 4 17.87 8.97 -1.09
CA GLN A 4 16.51 9.44 -1.34
C GLN A 4 15.57 8.24 -1.51
N LYS A 5 14.49 8.24 -0.74
CA LYS A 5 13.41 7.24 -0.82
C LYS A 5 12.06 7.93 -1.00
N ALA A 6 11.07 7.19 -1.43
CA ALA A 6 9.71 7.69 -1.52
C ALA A 6 8.71 6.65 -1.02
N THR A 7 7.56 7.12 -0.61
CA THR A 7 6.41 6.32 -0.21
C THR A 7 5.13 7.02 -0.66
N VAL A 8 4.00 6.31 -0.64
CA VAL A 8 2.69 6.92 -0.89
C VAL A 8 1.94 7.02 0.44
N VAL A 9 1.42 8.20 0.74
CA VAL A 9 0.70 8.47 1.99
C VAL A 9 -0.72 8.91 1.69
N VAL A 10 -1.68 8.27 2.36
CA VAL A 10 -3.09 8.66 2.38
C VAL A 10 -3.33 9.54 3.60
N ASP A 11 -3.98 10.70 3.41
CA ASP A 11 -4.48 11.54 4.49
C ASP A 11 -5.80 10.96 4.99
N LEU A 12 -5.88 10.66 6.28
CA LEU A 12 -7.07 10.10 6.93
C LEU A 12 -7.88 11.14 7.72
N THR A 13 -7.48 12.41 7.69
CA THR A 13 -8.19 13.47 8.43
C THR A 13 -9.56 13.81 7.85
N PRO A 14 -9.80 13.79 6.51
CA PRO A 14 -11.13 14.04 5.94
C PRO A 14 -12.13 12.92 6.29
N SER A 15 -13.41 13.14 6.05
CA SER A 15 -14.45 12.10 6.14
C SER A 15 -14.19 10.93 5.17
N GLU A 16 -14.84 9.80 5.38
CA GLU A 16 -14.71 8.63 4.50
C GLU A 16 -15.12 8.97 3.06
N ASP A 17 -16.20 9.73 2.90
CA ASP A 17 -16.68 10.17 1.58
C ASP A 17 -15.67 11.10 0.90
N GLU A 18 -15.10 12.05 1.63
CA GLU A 18 -14.07 12.93 1.09
C GLU A 18 -12.80 12.16 0.68
N ILE A 19 -12.37 11.18 1.48
CA ILE A 19 -11.26 10.30 1.12
C ILE A 19 -11.62 9.51 -0.16
N MET A 20 -12.82 8.91 -0.22
CA MET A 20 -13.27 8.18 -1.40
C MET A 20 -13.32 9.09 -2.64
N HIS A 21 -13.73 10.36 -2.51
CA HIS A 21 -13.73 11.30 -3.64
C HIS A 21 -12.32 11.75 -4.05
N SER A 22 -11.38 11.83 -3.11
CA SER A 22 -10.01 12.28 -3.36
C SER A 22 -9.13 11.27 -4.09
N ILE A 23 -9.40 9.97 -3.95
CA ILE A 23 -8.65 8.92 -4.65
C ILE A 23 -8.98 8.90 -6.14
N HIS A 24 -8.08 8.34 -6.95
CA HIS A 24 -8.27 8.28 -8.41
C HIS A 24 -9.54 7.52 -8.81
N LYS A 25 -10.19 7.93 -9.90
CA LYS A 25 -11.43 7.31 -10.40
C LYS A 25 -11.33 5.79 -10.58
N ASP A 26 -10.18 5.29 -11.04
CA ASP A 26 -9.99 3.84 -11.24
C ASP A 26 -9.96 3.07 -9.91
N ALA A 27 -9.39 3.66 -8.84
CA ALA A 27 -9.41 3.05 -7.52
C ALA A 27 -10.85 2.98 -6.98
N ARG A 28 -11.60 4.09 -7.10
CA ARG A 28 -13.04 4.11 -6.76
C ARG A 28 -13.85 3.07 -7.52
N TRP A 29 -13.62 2.99 -8.83
CA TRP A 29 -14.28 2.00 -9.67
C TRP A 29 -13.94 0.57 -9.21
N GLY A 30 -12.66 0.30 -8.92
CA GLY A 30 -12.20 -1.00 -8.44
C GLY A 30 -12.84 -1.41 -7.12
N VAL A 31 -12.96 -0.47 -6.15
CA VAL A 31 -13.67 -0.72 -4.88
C VAL A 31 -15.13 -1.08 -5.13
N ARG A 32 -15.85 -0.25 -5.90
CA ARG A 32 -17.27 -0.49 -6.22
C ARG A 32 -17.50 -1.79 -6.98
N LYS A 33 -16.60 -2.12 -7.91
CA LYS A 33 -16.64 -3.39 -8.64
C LYS A 33 -16.50 -4.56 -7.67
N ALA A 34 -15.46 -4.55 -6.83
CA ALA A 34 -15.23 -5.63 -5.87
C ALA A 34 -16.44 -5.83 -4.93
N GLN A 35 -17.04 -4.74 -4.44
CA GLN A 35 -18.25 -4.79 -3.62
C GLN A 35 -19.44 -5.38 -4.40
N LYS A 36 -19.66 -4.95 -5.63
CA LYS A 36 -20.73 -5.48 -6.50
C LYS A 36 -20.55 -6.96 -6.81
N GLU A 37 -19.31 -7.42 -6.94
CA GLU A 37 -18.97 -8.84 -7.13
C GLU A 37 -19.10 -9.66 -5.84
N GLY A 38 -19.50 -9.05 -4.72
CA GLY A 38 -19.71 -9.73 -3.45
C GLY A 38 -18.41 -10.11 -2.74
N LEU A 39 -17.32 -9.36 -2.96
CA LEU A 39 -16.11 -9.53 -2.19
C LEU A 39 -16.28 -8.93 -0.80
N GLU A 40 -15.73 -9.62 0.21
CA GLU A 40 -15.69 -9.16 1.59
C GLU A 40 -14.26 -9.09 2.09
N VAL A 41 -13.98 -8.14 3.00
CA VAL A 41 -12.70 -8.05 3.68
C VAL A 41 -12.93 -8.14 5.18
N ARG A 42 -12.16 -9.00 5.84
CA ARG A 42 -12.21 -9.20 7.30
C ARG A 42 -10.82 -9.09 7.91
N GLU A 43 -10.72 -8.48 9.09
CA GLU A 43 -9.51 -8.58 9.91
C GLU A 43 -9.40 -10.02 10.41
N SER A 44 -8.24 -10.65 10.21
CA SER A 44 -7.99 -12.01 10.70
C SER A 44 -7.70 -12.00 12.18
N ALA A 45 -8.27 -12.98 12.89
CA ALA A 45 -7.98 -13.29 14.28
C ALA A 45 -7.18 -14.59 14.44
N ASP A 46 -7.10 -15.42 13.38
CA ASP A 46 -6.55 -16.76 13.44
C ASP A 46 -5.10 -16.82 12.98
N GLU A 47 -4.32 -17.61 13.71
CA GLU A 47 -2.92 -17.86 13.41
C GLU A 47 -2.74 -18.62 12.08
N SER A 48 -3.67 -19.52 11.74
CA SER A 48 -3.71 -20.28 10.49
C SER A 48 -3.84 -19.40 9.24
N ASP A 49 -4.53 -18.26 9.35
CA ASP A 49 -4.73 -17.32 8.26
C ASP A 49 -3.41 -16.72 7.73
N TRP A 50 -2.42 -16.57 8.62
CA TRP A 50 -1.09 -16.12 8.21
C TRP A 50 -0.42 -17.11 7.25
N SER A 51 -0.65 -18.40 7.42
CA SER A 51 -0.12 -19.42 6.52
C SER A 51 -0.81 -19.37 5.15
N ILE A 52 -2.14 -19.16 5.14
CA ILE A 52 -2.91 -18.97 3.91
C ILE A 52 -2.41 -17.72 3.14
N PHE A 53 -2.28 -16.60 3.85
CA PHE A 53 -1.75 -15.37 3.25
C PHE A 53 -0.32 -15.57 2.74
N TYR A 54 0.52 -16.26 3.51
CA TYR A 54 1.93 -16.49 3.16
C TYR A 54 2.09 -17.25 1.84
N GLU A 55 1.30 -18.29 1.61
CA GLU A 55 1.36 -19.04 0.36
C GLU A 55 0.98 -18.16 -0.85
N MET A 56 -0.05 -17.31 -0.74
CA MET A 56 -0.38 -16.35 -1.80
C MET A 56 0.74 -15.34 -2.03
N TYR A 57 1.30 -14.79 -0.95
CA TYR A 57 2.41 -13.84 -1.01
C TYR A 57 3.65 -14.46 -1.67
N LYS A 58 4.03 -15.66 -1.26
CA LYS A 58 5.16 -16.41 -1.79
C LYS A 58 5.01 -16.65 -3.29
N ASN A 59 3.85 -17.15 -3.72
CA ASN A 59 3.57 -17.41 -5.13
C ASN A 59 3.62 -16.13 -5.96
N THR A 60 3.01 -15.05 -5.47
CA THR A 60 3.04 -13.74 -6.15
C THR A 60 4.48 -13.23 -6.35
N LEU A 61 5.36 -13.40 -5.37
CA LEU A 61 6.75 -12.95 -5.50
C LEU A 61 7.56 -13.83 -6.44
N ILE A 62 7.43 -15.15 -6.34
CA ILE A 62 8.12 -16.12 -7.21
C ILE A 62 7.71 -15.88 -8.67
N GLU A 63 6.42 -15.74 -8.97
CA GLU A 63 5.93 -15.41 -10.31
C GLU A 63 6.47 -14.07 -10.83
N GLY A 64 6.68 -13.12 -9.93
CA GLY A 64 7.31 -11.82 -10.23
C GLY A 64 8.84 -11.86 -10.30
N GLY A 65 9.47 -13.03 -10.17
CA GLY A 65 10.94 -13.20 -10.19
C GLY A 65 11.63 -12.63 -8.95
N ASN A 66 10.96 -12.59 -7.80
CA ASN A 66 11.50 -12.07 -6.54
C ASN A 66 11.52 -13.13 -5.45
N ASP A 67 12.49 -13.02 -4.53
CA ASP A 67 12.59 -13.90 -3.37
C ASP A 67 11.62 -13.49 -2.26
N PRO A 68 10.72 -14.38 -1.81
CA PRO A 68 9.82 -14.11 -0.69
C PRO A 68 10.59 -14.06 0.64
N LYS A 69 10.20 -13.17 1.53
CA LYS A 69 10.63 -13.22 2.93
C LYS A 69 9.91 -14.36 3.65
N SER A 70 10.48 -14.86 4.73
CA SER A 70 9.86 -15.96 5.50
C SER A 70 8.56 -15.51 6.18
N LEU A 71 7.69 -16.46 6.52
CA LEU A 71 6.48 -16.21 7.30
C LEU A 71 6.79 -15.53 8.64
N GLU A 72 7.84 -15.99 9.32
CA GLU A 72 8.29 -15.39 10.59
C GLU A 72 8.67 -13.91 10.41
N PHE A 73 9.34 -13.58 9.29
CA PHE A 73 9.67 -12.19 8.98
C PHE A 73 8.41 -11.35 8.77
N LEU A 74 7.41 -11.86 8.07
CA LEU A 74 6.13 -11.17 7.87
C LEU A 74 5.46 -10.90 9.21
N LYS A 75 5.31 -11.91 10.07
CA LYS A 75 4.72 -11.79 11.41
C LYS A 75 5.50 -10.82 12.31
N LYS A 76 6.82 -10.89 12.31
CA LYS A 76 7.67 -9.97 13.10
C LYS A 76 7.55 -8.51 12.65
N THR A 77 7.30 -8.26 11.38
CA THR A 77 7.28 -6.92 10.80
C THR A 77 5.90 -6.35 10.54
N SER A 78 4.84 -7.10 10.91
CA SER A 78 3.43 -6.71 10.71
C SER A 78 2.62 -7.07 11.95
N ASP A 79 1.51 -6.37 12.18
CA ASP A 79 0.69 -6.57 13.39
C ASP A 79 -0.74 -6.99 13.06
N LYS A 80 -1.20 -6.69 11.85
CA LYS A 80 -2.57 -6.91 11.41
C LYS A 80 -2.59 -7.55 10.05
N LEU A 81 -3.44 -8.54 9.89
CA LEU A 81 -3.73 -9.23 8.65
C LEU A 81 -5.19 -8.99 8.27
N PHE A 82 -5.42 -8.60 7.02
CA PHE A 82 -6.74 -8.50 6.41
C PHE A 82 -6.82 -9.51 5.27
N LEU A 83 -7.91 -10.27 5.22
CA LEU A 83 -8.16 -11.24 4.16
C LEU A 83 -9.38 -10.82 3.34
N CYS A 84 -9.26 -10.96 2.04
CA CYS A 84 -10.35 -10.76 1.08
C CYS A 84 -10.94 -12.11 0.68
N PHE A 85 -12.26 -12.20 0.75
CA PHE A 85 -13.03 -13.41 0.48
C PHE A 85 -13.91 -13.24 -0.75
N LYS A 86 -14.07 -14.34 -1.50
CA LYS A 86 -15.13 -14.55 -2.48
C LYS A 86 -15.74 -15.93 -2.21
N ASP A 87 -17.05 -15.98 -1.96
CA ASP A 87 -17.78 -17.23 -1.69
C ASP A 87 -17.07 -18.12 -0.61
N ASN A 88 -16.73 -17.51 0.51
CA ASN A 88 -15.96 -18.10 1.64
C ASN A 88 -14.53 -18.55 1.31
N ARG A 89 -14.05 -18.37 0.10
CA ARG A 89 -12.64 -18.64 -0.28
C ARG A 89 -11.79 -17.39 -0.08
N VAL A 90 -10.64 -17.54 0.55
CA VAL A 90 -9.63 -16.46 0.62
C VAL A 90 -9.00 -16.29 -0.75
N ILE A 91 -9.09 -15.07 -1.32
CA ILE A 91 -8.59 -14.73 -2.66
C ILE A 91 -7.54 -13.62 -2.64
N GLY A 92 -7.30 -13.01 -1.49
CA GLY A 92 -6.30 -11.97 -1.33
C GLY A 92 -6.09 -11.63 0.15
N GLY A 93 -5.02 -10.90 0.41
CA GLY A 93 -4.72 -10.42 1.75
C GLY A 93 -3.76 -9.25 1.75
N ALA A 94 -3.77 -8.51 2.85
CA ALA A 94 -2.89 -7.39 3.11
C ALA A 94 -2.46 -7.37 4.57
N VAL A 95 -1.19 -7.08 4.83
CA VAL A 95 -0.67 -6.96 6.18
C VAL A 95 -0.16 -5.56 6.45
N ILE A 96 -0.47 -5.03 7.61
CA ILE A 96 -0.06 -3.70 8.05
C ILE A 96 0.75 -3.75 9.34
N LYS A 97 1.65 -2.81 9.50
CA LYS A 97 2.39 -2.52 10.72
C LYS A 97 1.75 -1.32 11.40
N THR A 98 1.48 -1.43 12.69
CA THR A 98 0.90 -0.35 13.50
C THR A 98 1.76 -0.07 14.73
N SER A 99 2.33 -1.10 15.35
CA SER A 99 3.11 -0.99 16.58
C SER A 99 4.50 -0.35 16.34
N GLY A 100 4.92 0.51 17.25
CA GLY A 100 6.25 1.12 17.22
C GLY A 100 6.48 2.13 16.08
N ILE A 101 5.41 2.60 15.42
CA ILE A 101 5.45 3.61 14.35
C ILE A 101 4.32 4.62 14.51
N GLU A 102 4.57 5.87 14.13
CA GLU A 102 3.58 6.96 14.22
C GLU A 102 2.40 6.76 13.28
N ASN A 103 2.68 6.34 12.04
CA ASN A 103 1.66 6.13 11.02
C ASN A 103 1.64 4.66 10.62
N PRO A 104 0.47 4.00 10.63
CA PRO A 104 0.31 2.65 10.11
C PRO A 104 0.91 2.52 8.71
N ARG A 105 1.48 1.36 8.43
CA ARG A 105 2.12 1.11 7.14
C ARG A 105 1.70 -0.22 6.54
N LEU A 106 1.27 -0.19 5.28
CA LEU A 106 1.11 -1.40 4.47
C LEU A 106 2.49 -2.02 4.23
N ARG A 107 2.62 -3.29 4.60
CA ARG A 107 3.88 -4.02 4.49
C ARG A 107 3.90 -4.92 3.25
N PHE A 108 2.89 -5.75 3.14
CA PHE A 108 2.76 -6.72 2.06
C PHE A 108 1.29 -6.85 1.67
N ASN A 109 1.04 -7.13 0.41
CA ASN A 109 -0.26 -7.56 -0.08
C ASN A 109 -0.06 -8.57 -1.22
N ALA A 110 -1.00 -9.48 -1.35
CA ALA A 110 -1.05 -10.47 -2.41
C ALA A 110 -2.50 -10.80 -2.75
N SER A 111 -2.74 -11.28 -3.95
CA SER A 111 -4.03 -11.81 -4.37
C SER A 111 -3.84 -12.90 -5.42
N LEU A 112 -4.76 -13.85 -5.46
CA LEU A 112 -4.77 -14.90 -6.46
C LEU A 112 -4.99 -14.27 -7.85
N LYS A 113 -4.17 -14.69 -8.82
CA LYS A 113 -4.13 -14.11 -10.15
C LYS A 113 -5.46 -14.26 -10.89
N GLU A 114 -6.10 -15.40 -10.75
CA GLU A 114 -7.40 -15.71 -11.36
C GLU A 114 -8.54 -14.82 -10.86
N TYR A 115 -8.38 -14.15 -9.71
CA TYR A 115 -9.38 -13.24 -9.14
C TYR A 115 -9.05 -11.76 -9.31
N GLN A 116 -7.94 -11.41 -9.97
CA GLN A 116 -7.51 -10.01 -10.12
C GLN A 116 -8.54 -9.14 -10.85
N SER A 117 -9.30 -9.73 -11.78
CA SER A 117 -10.39 -9.03 -12.49
C SER A 117 -11.49 -8.55 -11.55
N LEU A 118 -11.68 -9.19 -10.38
CA LEU A 118 -12.67 -8.82 -9.36
C LEU A 118 -12.17 -7.67 -8.45
N GLN A 119 -10.94 -7.21 -8.64
CA GLN A 119 -10.34 -6.06 -7.94
C GLN A 119 -10.11 -6.25 -6.42
N PRO A 120 -9.67 -7.43 -5.92
CA PRO A 120 -9.51 -7.69 -4.49
C PRO A 120 -8.53 -6.71 -3.83
N ASN A 121 -7.43 -6.32 -4.49
CA ASN A 121 -6.47 -5.38 -3.95
C ASN A 121 -7.05 -3.97 -3.73
N ASN A 122 -7.99 -3.54 -4.59
CA ASN A 122 -8.66 -2.26 -4.37
C ASN A 122 -9.53 -2.30 -3.11
N LEU A 123 -10.27 -3.39 -2.90
CA LEU A 123 -11.10 -3.54 -1.71
C LEU A 123 -10.25 -3.67 -0.44
N LEU A 124 -9.14 -4.42 -0.48
CA LEU A 124 -8.18 -4.55 0.63
C LEU A 124 -7.59 -3.18 1.03
N TYR A 125 -7.13 -2.39 0.05
CA TYR A 125 -6.57 -1.06 0.34
C TYR A 125 -7.62 -0.14 0.97
N TRP A 126 -8.84 -0.13 0.44
CA TRP A 126 -9.92 0.66 0.99
C TRP A 126 -10.26 0.25 2.43
N ASN A 127 -10.38 -1.04 2.71
CA ASN A 127 -10.65 -1.53 4.06
C ASN A 127 -9.50 -1.22 5.03
N CYS A 128 -8.24 -1.34 4.61
CA CYS A 128 -7.10 -0.92 5.44
C CYS A 128 -7.14 0.58 5.75
N ILE A 129 -7.52 1.42 4.77
CA ILE A 129 -7.69 2.87 4.95
C ILE A 129 -8.78 3.14 6.00
N LEU A 130 -9.96 2.54 5.84
CA LEU A 130 -11.07 2.70 6.77
C LEU A 130 -10.72 2.21 8.18
N TRP A 131 -10.09 1.04 8.28
CA TRP A 131 -9.65 0.51 9.57
C TRP A 131 -8.69 1.47 10.28
N CYS A 132 -7.67 1.98 9.58
CA CYS A 132 -6.73 2.94 10.14
C CYS A 132 -7.42 4.25 10.57
N LYS A 133 -8.35 4.76 9.76
CA LYS A 133 -9.15 5.94 10.08
C LYS A 133 -9.98 5.72 11.35
N ASN A 134 -10.70 4.61 11.44
CA ASN A 134 -11.55 4.25 12.58
C ASN A 134 -10.76 4.02 13.88
N LYS A 135 -9.47 3.66 13.78
CA LYS A 135 -8.52 3.62 14.90
C LYS A 135 -7.95 5.00 15.26
N GLY A 136 -8.37 6.07 14.59
CA GLY A 136 -7.98 7.45 14.90
C GLY A 136 -6.63 7.88 14.31
N TYR A 137 -6.01 7.07 13.46
CA TYR A 137 -4.80 7.47 12.77
C TYR A 137 -5.07 8.61 11.76
N LYS A 138 -4.10 9.49 11.59
CA LYS A 138 -4.23 10.66 10.71
C LYS A 138 -3.63 10.44 9.33
N LYS A 139 -2.79 9.42 9.17
CA LYS A 139 -2.12 9.07 7.92
C LYS A 139 -1.98 7.56 7.81
N PHE A 140 -2.01 7.06 6.58
CA PHE A 140 -1.68 5.67 6.26
C PHE A 140 -0.59 5.62 5.18
N ASP A 141 0.52 4.97 5.48
CA ASP A 141 1.66 4.79 4.56
C ASP A 141 1.47 3.51 3.75
N LEU A 142 1.25 3.63 2.44
CA LEU A 142 1.09 2.49 1.53
C LEU A 142 2.41 1.77 1.20
N GLY A 143 3.50 2.15 1.87
CA GLY A 143 4.80 1.55 1.67
C GLY A 143 5.57 2.14 0.48
N GLY A 144 6.77 1.59 0.24
CA GLY A 144 7.72 2.16 -0.71
C GLY A 144 7.15 2.44 -2.10
N TRP A 145 7.49 3.60 -2.62
CA TRP A 145 7.36 4.00 -4.01
C TRP A 145 8.76 4.03 -4.61
N GLN A 146 8.99 3.25 -5.67
CA GLN A 146 10.32 3.04 -6.22
C GLN A 146 10.70 4.18 -7.16
N ILE A 147 11.75 4.93 -6.80
CA ILE A 147 12.33 5.96 -7.68
C ILE A 147 12.94 5.27 -8.91
N ASN A 148 12.61 5.76 -10.10
CA ASN A 148 13.06 5.17 -11.38
C ASN A 148 12.60 3.72 -11.59
N ALA A 149 11.42 3.35 -11.09
CA ALA A 149 10.83 2.04 -11.31
C ALA A 149 10.68 1.70 -12.80
N ARG A 150 10.88 0.42 -13.13
CA ARG A 150 10.66 -0.14 -14.46
C ARG A 150 9.88 -1.44 -14.37
N GLY A 151 9.19 -1.79 -15.44
CA GLY A 151 8.46 -3.06 -15.55
C GLY A 151 7.40 -3.21 -14.45
N HIS A 152 7.39 -4.35 -13.76
CA HIS A 152 6.42 -4.65 -12.71
C HIS A 152 6.34 -3.58 -11.61
N LEU A 153 7.49 -3.06 -11.16
CA LEU A 153 7.55 -2.04 -10.10
C LEU A 153 6.91 -0.71 -10.52
N GLU A 154 6.96 -0.36 -11.80
CA GLU A 154 6.24 0.79 -12.33
C GLU A 154 4.73 0.63 -12.20
N GLY A 155 4.21 -0.57 -12.48
CA GLY A 155 2.80 -0.92 -12.26
C GLY A 155 2.39 -0.79 -10.80
N VAL A 156 3.23 -1.25 -9.88
CA VAL A 156 3.01 -1.11 -8.42
C VAL A 156 2.98 0.36 -8.01
N ASN A 157 3.89 1.19 -8.52
CA ASN A 157 3.90 2.62 -8.26
C ASN A 157 2.60 3.29 -8.75
N LYS A 158 2.22 3.04 -10.02
CA LYS A 158 0.98 3.56 -10.62
C LYS A 158 -0.26 3.14 -9.84
N PHE A 159 -0.28 1.90 -9.33
CA PHE A 159 -1.38 1.44 -8.49
C PHE A 159 -1.47 2.22 -7.19
N LYS A 160 -0.34 2.43 -6.49
CA LYS A 160 -0.31 3.15 -5.21
C LYS A 160 -0.64 4.64 -5.37
N GLU A 161 -0.18 5.28 -6.44
CA GLU A 161 -0.47 6.69 -6.75
C GLU A 161 -1.96 7.00 -6.88
N LYS A 162 -2.78 6.00 -7.20
CA LYS A 162 -4.24 6.15 -7.26
C LYS A 162 -4.87 6.41 -5.90
N TRP A 163 -4.16 6.12 -4.80
CA TRP A 163 -4.68 6.15 -3.44
C TRP A 163 -4.23 7.34 -2.61
N GLY A 164 -3.10 7.95 -2.93
CA GLY A 164 -2.55 9.02 -2.10
C GLY A 164 -1.42 9.78 -2.77
N ASN A 165 -0.71 10.55 -1.98
CA ASN A 165 0.37 11.42 -2.44
C ASN A 165 1.74 10.76 -2.28
N VAL A 166 2.59 10.89 -3.31
CA VAL A 166 3.99 10.49 -3.23
C VAL A 166 4.74 11.46 -2.33
N VAL A 167 5.40 10.93 -1.31
CA VAL A 167 6.19 11.68 -0.33
C VAL A 167 7.63 11.22 -0.40
N TYR A 168 8.55 12.15 -0.68
CA TYR A 168 9.99 11.89 -0.69
C TYR A 168 10.60 12.13 0.69
N TYR A 169 11.56 11.30 1.08
CA TYR A 169 12.31 11.44 2.31
C TYR A 169 13.74 10.95 2.17
N GLU A 170 14.64 11.43 3.03
CA GLU A 170 16.03 10.99 3.09
C GLU A 170 16.21 9.95 4.20
N GLU A 171 16.93 8.88 3.90
CA GLU A 171 17.35 7.87 4.86
C GLU A 171 18.88 7.81 4.93
N ASN A 172 19.45 7.84 6.14
CA ASN A 172 20.89 7.68 6.29
C ASN A 172 21.31 6.23 6.02
N ALA A 173 22.22 6.03 5.07
CA ALA A 173 22.81 4.72 4.83
C ALA A 173 23.72 4.40 6.04
N GLY A 174 23.27 3.53 6.96
CA GLY A 174 24.11 3.06 8.05
C GLY A 174 23.50 3.01 9.44
N PHE A 175 22.25 3.44 9.66
CA PHE A 175 21.63 3.38 10.97
C PHE A 175 20.28 2.65 10.95
N PHE A 176 20.33 1.34 11.03
CA PHE A 176 19.18 0.52 11.42
C PHE A 176 19.02 0.58 12.94
N LYS A 177 18.46 1.68 13.46
CA LYS A 177 17.82 1.74 14.80
C LYS A 177 17.02 3.05 14.88
N GLY A 178 15.69 2.91 14.87
CA GLY A 178 14.69 3.73 15.53
C GLY A 178 14.89 5.24 15.53
N ILE A 179 14.89 5.95 14.38
CA ILE A 179 14.82 7.41 14.38
C ILE A 179 13.74 7.85 13.38
N GLY A 180 12.83 8.68 13.87
CA GLY A 180 11.69 9.20 13.15
C GLY A 180 12.06 9.86 11.83
N LYS A 181 11.27 9.55 10.81
CA LYS A 181 11.36 10.13 9.47
C LYS A 181 11.07 11.62 9.54
N LYS A 182 12.06 12.45 9.23
CA LYS A 182 11.86 13.89 9.05
C LYS A 182 11.14 14.08 7.71
N LEU A 183 9.84 14.29 7.75
CA LEU A 183 9.02 14.60 6.58
C LEU A 183 9.48 15.92 5.96
N VAL A 184 9.96 15.88 4.72
CA VAL A 184 10.18 17.09 3.93
C VAL A 184 8.80 17.61 3.51
N LYS A 185 8.42 18.74 4.09
CA LYS A 185 7.15 19.44 3.79
C LYS A 185 7.15 19.92 2.35
N ASN A 186 6.05 19.64 1.63
CA ASN A 186 5.53 20.22 0.39
C ASN A 186 5.62 19.38 -0.88
N SER A 187 4.68 18.44 -1.02
CA SER A 187 4.44 17.72 -2.27
C SER A 187 3.93 18.62 -3.42
N ARG A 188 3.22 19.72 -3.13
CA ARG A 188 2.73 20.67 -4.15
C ARG A 188 3.84 21.48 -4.85
N PHE A 189 4.91 21.86 -4.13
CA PHE A 189 6.03 22.60 -4.68
C PHE A 189 6.88 21.74 -5.63
N PHE A 190 7.12 20.47 -5.28
CA PHE A 190 7.87 19.53 -6.12
C PHE A 190 7.07 19.04 -7.33
N TRP A 191 5.75 18.88 -7.21
CA TRP A 191 4.89 18.58 -8.36
C TRP A 191 4.95 19.72 -9.40
N TRP A 192 4.84 20.97 -8.95
CA TRP A 192 4.95 22.17 -9.80
C TRP A 192 6.34 22.29 -10.44
N LEU A 193 7.42 22.00 -9.71
CA LEU A 193 8.80 22.00 -10.22
C LEU A 193 9.02 20.91 -11.28
N ASN A 194 8.48 19.72 -11.10
CA ASN A 194 8.56 18.62 -12.07
C ASN A 194 7.77 18.91 -13.36
N GLN A 195 6.64 19.61 -13.26
CA GLN A 195 5.90 20.06 -14.44
C GLN A 195 6.69 21.13 -15.22
N LYS A 196 7.37 22.04 -14.52
CA LYS A 196 8.22 23.06 -15.17
C LYS A 196 9.48 22.49 -15.84
N LEU A 197 10.05 21.43 -15.29
CA LEU A 197 11.23 20.76 -15.86
C LEU A 197 10.89 19.88 -17.07
N LYS A 198 9.68 19.32 -17.13
CA LYS A 198 9.20 18.58 -18.31
C LYS A 198 8.81 19.49 -19.48
N GLY A 199 8.47 20.75 -19.22
CA GLY A 199 8.14 21.75 -20.25
C GLY A 199 9.34 22.43 -20.92
N ARG A 200 10.57 22.10 -20.56
CA ARG A 200 11.81 22.73 -21.13
C ARG A 200 12.61 21.84 -22.06
N ARG A 201 11.99 20.83 -22.66
CA ARG A 201 12.62 20.07 -23.74
C ARG A 201 11.76 20.15 -25.00
N ILE A 202 11.73 21.31 -25.63
CA ILE A 202 11.51 21.51 -27.07
C ILE A 202 12.00 22.95 -27.36
N GLY A 203 13.14 23.06 -28.00
CA GLY A 203 13.73 24.31 -28.47
C GLY A 203 15.18 24.08 -28.79
#